data_5666bc0868b0adac0b6ac9e8db91bd97
#
_entry.id   5666bc0868b0adac0b6ac9e8db91bd97
#
_cell.length_a   1.000
_cell.length_b   1.000
_cell.length_c   1.000
_cell.angle_alpha   90.00
_cell.angle_beta   90.00
_cell.angle_gamma   90.00
#
_symmetry.space_group_name_H-M   'P 1'
#
loop_
_entity.id
_entity.type
_entity.pdbx_description
1 polymer ?
#
loop_
_entity_poly.entity_id
_entity_poly.type
_entity_poly.pdbx_seq_one_letter_code
_entity_poly.pdbx_strand_id
1 'polypeptide(L)'
;MKCRPYRKIIADYSVFQRIVDHLVNDKWSPEQIANRMRLEKHPYTISCSTIYRAVNDGYFSTEKELAHPRSRGGRKYLRHKGKPRKKNADNRGRFPESNPIDNRPREANERIRKGDWEGDTILGSRKSKACITTYVDRMCRFLRAAKAEKKDVESVNQATIKCLKGQPLETITTDRGIEFRGHKEITDKLEVEFYFPPPRQPWQRGTNENTNGLLREFFPKGMNFNEITDDEIQAAVDSLNLRPRKCLGYRTPYEVFYDVVLHLV
;
A
#
# COMPACT_ATOMS: atom_id res chain seq x y z
N MET A 1 -28.79 32.62 -6.29
CA MET A 1 -28.68 31.31 -5.62
C MET A 1 -27.28 30.73 -5.90
N LYS A 2 -26.36 30.70 -4.93
CA LYS A 2 -25.02 30.12 -5.15
C LYS A 2 -25.15 28.61 -5.41
N CYS A 3 -24.81 28.18 -6.63
CA CYS A 3 -24.86 26.77 -7.02
C CYS A 3 -23.93 25.96 -6.12
N ARG A 4 -24.47 25.04 -5.31
CA ARG A 4 -23.67 24.20 -4.41
C ARG A 4 -22.84 23.24 -5.27
N PRO A 5 -21.48 23.20 -5.14
CA PRO A 5 -20.60 22.45 -6.06
C PRO A 5 -20.91 20.96 -6.18
N TYR A 6 -21.49 20.33 -5.15
CA TYR A 6 -21.83 18.89 -5.16
C TYR A 6 -23.09 18.54 -5.97
N ARG A 7 -23.93 19.54 -6.38
CA ARG A 7 -25.04 19.30 -7.30
C ARG A 7 -24.57 18.72 -8.63
N LYS A 8 -23.33 19.00 -9.05
CA LYS A 8 -22.72 18.39 -10.24
C LYS A 8 -22.50 16.89 -10.11
N ILE A 9 -22.17 16.39 -8.89
CA ILE A 9 -22.01 14.96 -8.63
C ILE A 9 -23.37 14.22 -8.74
N ILE A 10 -24.44 14.85 -8.23
CA ILE A 10 -25.77 14.26 -8.16
C ILE A 10 -26.53 14.41 -9.50
N ALA A 11 -26.20 15.45 -10.28
CA ALA A 11 -26.85 15.73 -11.54
C ALA A 11 -26.56 14.70 -12.63
N ASP A 12 -25.41 14.01 -12.54
CA ASP A 12 -25.03 12.95 -13.46
C ASP A 12 -24.84 11.64 -12.67
N TYR A 13 -25.81 10.73 -12.81
CA TYR A 13 -25.82 9.44 -12.10
C TYR A 13 -24.59 8.60 -12.42
N SER A 14 -24.08 8.65 -13.65
CA SER A 14 -22.91 7.86 -14.07
C SER A 14 -21.65 8.33 -13.35
N VAL A 15 -21.45 9.63 -13.21
CA VAL A 15 -20.33 10.22 -12.46
C VAL A 15 -20.43 9.91 -10.97
N PHE A 16 -21.65 9.99 -10.42
CA PHE A 16 -21.89 9.63 -9.02
C PHE A 16 -21.53 8.17 -8.74
N GLN A 17 -22.04 7.24 -9.57
CA GLN A 17 -21.79 5.81 -9.41
C GLN A 17 -20.29 5.51 -9.50
N ARG A 18 -19.57 6.10 -10.44
CA ARG A 18 -18.12 5.93 -10.59
C ARG A 18 -17.35 6.41 -9.35
N ILE A 19 -17.75 7.55 -8.78
CA ILE A 19 -17.15 8.02 -7.53
C ILE A 19 -17.42 7.06 -6.37
N VAL A 20 -18.64 6.51 -6.30
CA VAL A 20 -19.00 5.49 -5.30
C VAL A 20 -18.11 4.25 -5.45
N ASP A 21 -17.98 3.74 -6.66
CA ASP A 21 -17.21 2.53 -6.94
C ASP A 21 -15.74 2.71 -6.51
N HIS A 22 -15.09 3.80 -6.93
CA HIS A 22 -13.71 4.05 -6.54
C HIS A 22 -13.54 4.35 -5.05
N LEU A 23 -14.49 5.07 -4.42
CA LEU A 23 -14.39 5.42 -3.00
C LEU A 23 -14.65 4.21 -2.10
N VAL A 24 -15.66 3.38 -2.44
CA VAL A 24 -16.16 2.30 -1.60
C VAL A 24 -15.46 0.99 -1.91
N ASN A 25 -15.42 0.59 -3.18
CA ASN A 25 -14.90 -0.72 -3.61
C ASN A 25 -13.38 -0.69 -3.75
N ASP A 26 -12.82 0.28 -4.48
CA ASP A 26 -11.38 0.40 -4.73
C ASP A 26 -10.63 1.11 -3.61
N LYS A 27 -11.35 1.68 -2.63
CA LYS A 27 -10.80 2.43 -1.49
C LYS A 27 -9.91 3.61 -1.89
N TRP A 28 -10.19 4.23 -3.05
CA TRP A 28 -9.47 5.42 -3.46
C TRP A 28 -9.87 6.62 -2.60
N SER A 29 -8.91 7.51 -2.34
CA SER A 29 -9.24 8.78 -1.68
C SER A 29 -9.89 9.75 -2.66
N PRO A 30 -10.67 10.74 -2.17
CA PRO A 30 -11.21 11.82 -3.01
C PRO A 30 -10.14 12.54 -3.84
N GLU A 31 -8.91 12.68 -3.34
CA GLU A 31 -7.78 13.27 -4.06
C GLU A 31 -7.35 12.39 -5.24
N GLN A 32 -7.29 11.07 -5.04
CA GLN A 32 -6.94 10.11 -6.09
C GLN A 32 -7.98 10.11 -7.20
N ILE A 33 -9.26 10.05 -6.86
CA ILE A 33 -10.37 10.07 -7.82
C ILE A 33 -10.33 11.36 -8.66
N ALA A 34 -10.33 12.53 -8.02
CA ALA A 34 -10.37 13.81 -8.69
C ALA A 34 -9.18 14.05 -9.63
N ASN A 35 -7.98 13.64 -9.22
CA ASN A 35 -6.78 13.84 -10.04
C ASN A 35 -6.63 12.78 -11.13
N ARG A 36 -7.14 11.56 -10.91
CA ARG A 36 -7.18 10.55 -11.96
C ARG A 36 -8.15 10.94 -13.07
N MET A 37 -9.36 11.42 -12.73
CA MET A 37 -10.30 11.97 -13.72
C MET A 37 -9.67 13.10 -14.55
N ARG A 38 -8.85 13.95 -13.91
CA ARG A 38 -8.12 15.01 -14.61
C ARG A 38 -7.02 14.46 -15.52
N LEU A 39 -6.25 13.47 -15.05
CA LEU A 39 -5.20 12.83 -15.83
C LEU A 39 -5.74 12.17 -17.09
N GLU A 40 -6.88 11.47 -16.97
CA GLU A 40 -7.56 10.82 -18.09
C GLU A 40 -8.41 11.77 -18.96
N LYS A 41 -8.38 13.08 -18.67
CA LYS A 41 -9.18 14.10 -19.38
C LYS A 41 -10.67 13.75 -19.43
N HIS A 42 -11.18 13.17 -18.33
CA HIS A 42 -12.60 12.85 -18.23
C HIS A 42 -13.47 14.09 -18.45
N PRO A 43 -14.57 14.02 -19.23
CA PRO A 43 -15.39 15.18 -19.58
C PRO A 43 -15.97 15.90 -18.35
N TYR A 44 -16.21 15.18 -17.25
CA TYR A 44 -16.64 15.76 -15.99
C TYR A 44 -15.49 15.77 -14.96
N THR A 45 -14.87 16.91 -14.73
CA THR A 45 -13.88 17.07 -13.68
C THR A 45 -14.51 17.55 -12.38
N ILE A 46 -14.24 16.86 -11.30
CA ILE A 46 -14.73 17.19 -9.96
C ILE A 46 -13.55 17.44 -9.04
N SER A 47 -13.62 18.48 -8.20
CA SER A 47 -12.55 18.75 -7.24
C SER A 47 -12.61 17.77 -6.07
N CYS A 48 -11.45 17.43 -5.50
CA CYS A 48 -11.39 16.59 -4.30
C CYS A 48 -12.19 17.19 -3.13
N SER A 49 -12.20 18.52 -3.01
CA SER A 49 -12.99 19.24 -1.99
C SER A 49 -14.49 19.00 -2.16
N THR A 50 -14.98 18.89 -3.41
CA THR A 50 -16.38 18.58 -3.70
C THR A 50 -16.74 17.18 -3.23
N ILE A 51 -15.88 16.18 -3.48
CA ILE A 51 -16.08 14.81 -3.02
C ILE A 51 -16.04 14.74 -1.48
N TYR A 52 -15.06 15.41 -0.83
CA TYR A 52 -15.00 15.48 0.64
C TYR A 52 -16.27 16.08 1.27
N ARG A 53 -16.82 17.14 0.68
CA ARG A 53 -18.07 17.73 1.15
C ARG A 53 -19.22 16.73 1.04
N ALA A 54 -19.36 16.08 -0.13
CA ALA A 54 -20.39 15.06 -0.32
C ALA A 54 -20.28 13.91 0.70
N VAL A 55 -19.06 13.46 1.02
CA VAL A 55 -18.81 12.48 2.09
C VAL A 55 -19.27 13.01 3.46
N ASN A 56 -18.94 14.27 3.78
CA ASN A 56 -19.33 14.89 5.06
C ASN A 56 -20.82 15.16 5.17
N ASP A 57 -21.47 15.49 4.05
CA ASP A 57 -22.91 15.78 3.96
C ASP A 57 -23.76 14.48 3.91
N GLY A 58 -23.10 13.29 3.97
CA GLY A 58 -23.78 12.00 4.10
C GLY A 58 -24.22 11.34 2.79
N TYR A 59 -23.87 11.89 1.62
CA TYR A 59 -24.31 11.32 0.32
C TYR A 59 -23.83 9.89 0.06
N PHE A 60 -22.77 9.45 0.75
CA PHE A 60 -22.22 8.09 0.67
C PHE A 60 -22.54 7.27 1.92
N SER A 61 -23.58 7.64 2.66
CA SER A 61 -24.01 6.98 3.88
C SER A 61 -25.37 6.33 3.68
N THR A 62 -25.58 5.16 4.27
CA THR A 62 -26.89 4.52 4.29
C THR A 62 -27.82 5.24 5.28
N GLU A 63 -29.15 5.12 5.13
CA GLU A 63 -30.12 5.68 6.06
C GLU A 63 -29.88 5.21 7.51
N LYS A 64 -29.53 3.92 7.70
CA LYS A 64 -29.19 3.36 9.02
C LYS A 64 -27.97 4.03 9.65
N GLU A 65 -26.98 4.40 8.82
CA GLU A 65 -25.76 5.10 9.28
C GLU A 65 -26.05 6.56 9.63
N LEU A 66 -26.92 7.22 8.89
CA LEU A 66 -27.33 8.61 9.21
C LEU A 66 -28.13 8.69 10.50
N ALA A 67 -28.98 7.67 10.75
CA ALA A 67 -29.81 7.59 11.96
C ALA A 67 -29.01 7.30 13.25
N HIS A 68 -27.78 6.77 13.18
CA HIS A 68 -27.04 6.35 14.37
C HIS A 68 -26.06 7.45 14.84
N PRO A 69 -26.19 8.00 16.09
CA PRO A 69 -25.40 9.13 16.60
C PRO A 69 -23.89 8.90 16.63
N ARG A 70 -23.43 7.64 16.71
CA ARG A 70 -22.01 7.25 16.74
C ARG A 70 -21.50 6.77 15.38
N SER A 71 -22.34 6.78 14.35
CA SER A 71 -21.95 6.38 13.01
C SER A 71 -20.96 7.39 12.41
N ARG A 72 -20.00 6.88 11.66
CA ARG A 72 -19.07 7.72 10.89
C ARG A 72 -19.59 8.01 9.49
N GLY A 73 -20.73 7.44 9.12
CA GLY A 73 -21.30 7.55 7.79
C GLY A 73 -20.24 7.30 6.70
N GLY A 74 -20.29 8.08 5.63
CA GLY A 74 -19.33 8.01 4.53
C GLY A 74 -17.85 8.24 4.91
N ARG A 75 -17.57 8.84 6.09
CA ARG A 75 -16.19 9.06 6.56
C ARG A 75 -15.42 7.75 6.84
N LYS A 76 -16.12 6.62 6.99
CA LYS A 76 -15.49 5.29 7.15
C LYS A 76 -14.64 4.91 5.93
N TYR A 77 -14.94 5.43 4.76
CA TYR A 77 -14.21 5.18 3.51
C TYR A 77 -12.93 6.02 3.40
N LEU A 78 -12.74 7.03 4.25
CA LEU A 78 -11.52 7.81 4.29
C LEU A 78 -10.41 7.08 5.07
N ARG A 79 -9.17 7.11 4.55
CA ARG A 79 -8.00 6.37 5.07
C ARG A 79 -7.80 6.47 6.59
N HIS A 80 -7.91 7.66 7.16
CA HIS A 80 -7.66 7.87 8.60
C HIS A 80 -8.92 7.90 9.44
N LYS A 81 -10.10 7.80 8.85
CA LYS A 81 -11.39 7.81 9.56
C LYS A 81 -11.49 8.93 10.63
N GLY A 82 -10.76 10.02 10.42
CA GLY A 82 -10.70 11.17 11.34
C GLY A 82 -9.84 10.99 12.61
N LYS A 83 -8.98 9.95 12.71
CA LYS A 83 -8.12 9.69 13.88
C LYS A 83 -6.68 10.16 13.70
N PRO A 84 -6.03 10.79 14.72
CA PRO A 84 -4.62 11.13 14.68
C PRO A 84 -3.72 9.89 14.80
N ARG A 85 -2.48 9.98 14.23
CA ARG A 85 -1.48 8.89 14.22
C ARG A 85 -0.68 8.87 15.54
N LYS A 86 -0.52 7.68 16.18
CA LYS A 86 0.34 7.48 17.37
C LYS A 86 1.71 6.89 16.98
N LYS A 87 2.80 7.32 17.66
CA LYS A 87 4.16 6.80 17.50
C LYS A 87 4.46 5.71 18.55
N ASN A 88 5.17 4.63 18.19
CA ASN A 88 5.60 3.56 19.09
C ASN A 88 7.14 3.44 19.15
N ALA A 89 7.68 2.98 20.28
CA ALA A 89 9.11 2.73 20.53
C ALA A 89 9.56 1.33 20.06
N ASP A 90 10.84 1.18 19.69
CA ASP A 90 11.45 -0.02 19.12
C ASP A 90 12.43 -0.72 20.08
N ASN A 91 12.37 -2.07 20.19
CA ASN A 91 13.20 -2.90 21.07
C ASN A 91 13.76 -4.13 20.30
N ARG A 92 14.78 -3.95 19.44
CA ARG A 92 15.36 -5.04 18.64
C ARG A 92 16.80 -5.38 19.02
N GLY A 93 17.15 -6.69 19.05
CA GLY A 93 18.46 -7.25 19.44
C GLY A 93 19.50 -7.22 18.30
N ARG A 94 20.72 -7.85 18.58
CA ARG A 94 21.85 -7.91 17.64
C ARG A 94 21.51 -8.67 16.34
N PHE A 95 21.85 -8.06 15.20
CA PHE A 95 21.76 -8.63 13.85
C PHE A 95 23.15 -9.05 13.35
N PRO A 96 23.30 -10.15 12.56
CA PRO A 96 24.61 -10.58 12.03
C PRO A 96 25.20 -9.53 11.06
N GLU A 97 26.44 -9.78 10.63
CA GLU A 97 27.14 -8.94 9.68
C GLU A 97 26.28 -8.65 8.44
N SER A 98 26.08 -7.39 8.13
CA SER A 98 25.12 -6.97 7.14
C SER A 98 25.65 -5.79 6.33
N ASN A 99 25.36 -5.77 5.03
CA ASN A 99 25.75 -4.68 4.15
C ASN A 99 24.99 -3.39 4.52
N PRO A 100 25.70 -2.32 4.93
CA PRO A 100 25.03 -1.08 5.36
C PRO A 100 24.28 -0.42 4.20
N ILE A 101 23.17 0.25 4.51
CA ILE A 101 22.38 0.99 3.52
C ILE A 101 23.18 2.08 2.81
N ASP A 102 24.23 2.58 3.44
CA ASP A 102 25.10 3.61 2.87
C ASP A 102 25.89 3.11 1.65
N ASN A 103 26.11 1.79 1.55
CA ASN A 103 26.73 1.13 0.40
C ASN A 103 25.75 0.85 -0.75
N ARG A 104 24.46 1.13 -0.54
CA ARG A 104 23.44 0.87 -1.56
C ARG A 104 23.66 1.78 -2.79
N PRO A 105 23.51 1.27 -4.01
CA PRO A 105 23.71 2.02 -5.25
C PRO A 105 22.91 3.35 -5.25
N ARG A 106 23.50 4.35 -5.90
CA ARG A 106 22.93 5.69 -6.02
C ARG A 106 21.56 5.64 -6.70
N GLU A 107 21.43 4.82 -7.73
CA GLU A 107 20.18 4.61 -8.50
C GLU A 107 19.03 4.17 -7.59
N ALA A 108 19.32 3.26 -6.65
CA ALA A 108 18.34 2.82 -5.66
C ALA A 108 17.96 3.94 -4.69
N ASN A 109 18.93 4.80 -4.31
CA ASN A 109 18.68 5.94 -3.43
C ASN A 109 17.84 7.01 -4.12
N GLU A 110 18.16 7.34 -5.37
CA GLU A 110 17.47 8.32 -6.20
C GLU A 110 16.16 7.79 -6.80
N ARG A 111 15.91 6.47 -6.73
CA ARG A 111 14.69 5.82 -7.22
C ARG A 111 14.46 5.99 -8.72
N ILE A 112 15.51 5.82 -9.49
CA ILE A 112 15.49 6.08 -10.94
C ILE A 112 15.36 4.81 -11.78
N ARG A 113 15.45 3.62 -11.17
CA ARG A 113 15.30 2.33 -11.85
C ARG A 113 14.31 1.43 -11.11
N LYS A 114 13.75 0.44 -11.83
CA LYS A 114 12.96 -0.67 -11.28
C LYS A 114 13.88 -1.74 -10.72
N GLY A 115 13.39 -2.53 -9.78
CA GLY A 115 14.15 -3.66 -9.22
C GLY A 115 14.82 -3.36 -7.89
N ASP A 116 14.73 -2.15 -7.38
CA ASP A 116 15.20 -1.79 -6.02
C ASP A 116 14.04 -1.92 -5.03
N TRP A 117 14.00 -3.02 -4.26
CA TRP A 117 12.88 -3.37 -3.40
C TRP A 117 13.11 -3.00 -1.94
N GLU A 118 12.06 -2.47 -1.28
CA GLU A 118 11.99 -2.39 0.18
C GLU A 118 11.15 -3.55 0.72
N GLY A 119 11.75 -4.41 1.57
CA GLY A 119 11.08 -5.57 2.16
C GLY A 119 10.69 -5.37 3.63
N ASP A 120 9.56 -5.94 4.05
CA ASP A 120 9.09 -5.94 5.45
C ASP A 120 8.14 -7.13 5.69
N THR A 121 7.74 -7.33 6.94
CA THR A 121 6.69 -8.30 7.30
C THR A 121 5.53 -7.60 8.02
N ILE A 122 4.31 -8.00 7.72
CA ILE A 122 3.15 -7.62 8.51
C ILE A 122 2.61 -8.82 9.30
N LEU A 123 2.27 -8.56 10.56
CA LEU A 123 1.83 -9.59 11.50
C LEU A 123 0.32 -9.52 11.71
N GLY A 124 -0.31 -10.68 11.83
CA GLY A 124 -1.70 -10.83 12.20
C GLY A 124 -1.96 -10.63 13.70
N SER A 125 -2.94 -11.36 14.21
CA SER A 125 -3.24 -11.46 15.64
C SER A 125 -2.11 -12.19 16.38
N ARG A 126 -2.10 -12.10 17.73
CA ARG A 126 -1.15 -12.85 18.55
C ARG A 126 -1.28 -14.39 18.43
N LYS A 127 -2.44 -14.87 17.97
CA LYS A 127 -2.70 -16.30 17.73
C LYS A 127 -2.19 -16.78 16.37
N SER A 128 -1.90 -15.85 15.47
CA SER A 128 -1.41 -16.14 14.13
C SER A 128 0.08 -16.43 14.15
N LYS A 129 0.48 -17.60 13.65
CA LYS A 129 1.88 -17.94 13.38
C LYS A 129 2.33 -17.36 12.04
N ALA A 130 1.41 -17.31 11.07
CA ALA A 130 1.65 -16.78 9.73
C ALA A 130 1.87 -15.28 9.75
N CYS A 131 2.66 -14.81 8.80
CA CYS A 131 2.85 -13.40 8.47
C CYS A 131 2.77 -13.20 6.95
N ILE A 132 2.64 -11.96 6.52
CA ILE A 132 2.71 -11.61 5.10
C ILE A 132 4.01 -10.85 4.87
N THR A 133 4.87 -11.37 3.98
CA THR A 133 6.04 -10.63 3.49
C THR A 133 5.60 -9.64 2.43
N THR A 134 6.15 -8.45 2.44
CA THR A 134 5.82 -7.38 1.51
C THR A 134 7.08 -6.80 0.90
N TYR A 135 7.08 -6.63 -0.40
CA TYR A 135 8.17 -6.03 -1.17
C TYR A 135 7.61 -4.92 -2.04
N VAL A 136 8.15 -3.71 -1.87
CA VAL A 136 7.69 -2.54 -2.61
C VAL A 136 8.85 -1.99 -3.42
N ASP A 137 8.67 -1.90 -4.73
CA ASP A 137 9.64 -1.24 -5.61
C ASP A 137 9.77 0.25 -5.25
N ARG A 138 11.00 0.72 -5.14
CA ARG A 138 11.28 2.07 -4.66
C ARG A 138 10.92 3.16 -5.67
N MET A 139 11.06 2.89 -6.96
CA MET A 139 10.75 3.81 -8.05
C MET A 139 9.24 3.88 -8.28
N CYS A 140 8.62 2.76 -8.67
CA CYS A 140 7.24 2.71 -9.15
C CYS A 140 6.20 2.40 -8.06
N ARG A 141 6.62 2.09 -6.83
CA ARG A 141 5.71 1.72 -5.71
C ARG A 141 4.94 0.42 -5.95
N PHE A 142 5.34 -0.38 -6.93
CA PHE A 142 4.74 -1.66 -7.22
C PHE A 142 4.92 -2.60 -6.02
N LEU A 143 3.83 -3.23 -5.59
CA LEU A 143 3.80 -4.11 -4.43
C LEU A 143 3.81 -5.56 -4.88
N ARG A 144 4.63 -6.36 -4.24
CA ARG A 144 4.54 -7.82 -4.20
C ARG A 144 4.34 -8.25 -2.76
N ALA A 145 3.56 -9.28 -2.54
CA ALA A 145 3.38 -9.87 -1.22
C ALA A 145 3.14 -11.37 -1.31
N ALA A 146 3.53 -12.09 -0.28
CA ALA A 146 3.28 -13.52 -0.17
C ALA A 146 3.08 -13.91 1.30
N LYS A 147 2.30 -14.98 1.55
CA LYS A 147 2.15 -15.56 2.86
C LYS A 147 3.42 -16.35 3.23
N ALA A 148 3.91 -16.11 4.43
CA ALA A 148 4.85 -17.01 5.11
C ALA A 148 4.09 -17.74 6.22
N GLU A 149 4.16 -19.06 6.26
CA GLU A 149 3.38 -19.90 7.20
C GLU A 149 3.77 -19.64 8.66
N LYS A 150 5.01 -19.18 8.86
CA LYS A 150 5.52 -18.77 10.18
C LYS A 150 6.41 -17.53 10.03
N LYS A 151 6.56 -16.78 11.13
CA LYS A 151 7.55 -15.71 11.23
C LYS A 151 8.92 -16.27 11.62
N ASP A 152 9.46 -17.18 10.84
CA ASP A 152 10.82 -17.70 10.96
C ASP A 152 11.62 -17.45 9.67
N VAL A 153 12.92 -17.69 9.74
CA VAL A 153 13.86 -17.45 8.65
C VAL A 153 13.48 -18.26 7.40
N GLU A 154 13.19 -19.54 7.58
CA GLU A 154 12.91 -20.45 6.47
C GLU A 154 11.63 -20.08 5.72
N SER A 155 10.52 -19.91 6.45
CA SER A 155 9.24 -19.53 5.85
C SER A 155 9.28 -18.18 5.15
N VAL A 156 10.00 -17.21 5.74
CA VAL A 156 10.15 -15.89 5.14
C VAL A 156 11.06 -15.91 3.92
N ASN A 157 12.15 -16.71 3.93
CA ASN A 157 12.99 -16.90 2.75
C ASN A 157 12.22 -17.53 1.59
N GLN A 158 11.44 -18.59 1.84
CA GLN A 158 10.61 -19.25 0.82
C GLN A 158 9.58 -18.28 0.23
N ALA A 159 8.88 -17.54 1.08
CA ALA A 159 7.90 -16.54 0.66
C ALA A 159 8.56 -15.41 -0.15
N THR A 160 9.76 -14.95 0.23
CA THR A 160 10.53 -13.94 -0.48
C THR A 160 10.91 -14.41 -1.89
N ILE A 161 11.46 -15.62 -1.99
CA ILE A 161 11.86 -16.19 -3.27
C ILE A 161 10.64 -16.38 -4.18
N LYS A 162 9.53 -16.93 -3.66
CA LYS A 162 8.26 -17.06 -4.39
C LYS A 162 7.77 -15.70 -4.90
N CYS A 163 7.89 -14.66 -4.08
CA CYS A 163 7.39 -13.32 -4.34
C CYS A 163 8.18 -12.58 -5.42
N LEU A 164 9.51 -12.72 -5.41
CA LEU A 164 10.42 -11.91 -6.23
C LEU A 164 11.00 -12.65 -7.44
N LYS A 165 10.87 -13.97 -7.52
CA LYS A 165 11.36 -14.75 -8.66
C LYS A 165 10.76 -14.24 -9.97
N GLY A 166 11.61 -13.97 -10.96
CA GLY A 166 11.20 -13.47 -12.27
C GLY A 166 10.82 -11.99 -12.31
N GLN A 167 11.00 -11.26 -11.20
CA GLN A 167 10.86 -9.80 -11.18
C GLN A 167 12.20 -9.13 -11.50
N PRO A 168 12.21 -7.87 -11.99
CA PRO A 168 13.44 -7.06 -12.00
C PRO A 168 14.01 -7.00 -10.57
N LEU A 169 15.28 -7.41 -10.40
CA LEU A 169 15.94 -7.49 -9.10
C LEU A 169 17.33 -6.85 -9.19
N GLU A 170 17.50 -5.73 -8.49
CA GLU A 170 18.76 -5.01 -8.38
C GLU A 170 19.25 -4.98 -6.92
N THR A 171 18.37 -4.57 -6.00
CA THR A 171 18.67 -4.54 -4.57
C THR A 171 17.44 -4.88 -3.73
N ILE A 172 17.68 -5.44 -2.54
CA ILE A 172 16.66 -5.59 -1.52
C ILE A 172 17.10 -4.85 -0.25
N THR A 173 16.23 -3.99 0.28
CA THR A 173 16.46 -3.30 1.55
C THR A 173 15.41 -3.73 2.57
N THR A 174 15.83 -4.40 3.65
CA THR A 174 14.93 -4.83 4.74
C THR A 174 15.32 -4.18 6.07
N ASP A 175 14.52 -4.38 7.10
CA ASP A 175 14.98 -4.09 8.45
C ASP A 175 15.87 -5.23 9.00
N ARG A 176 16.37 -5.02 10.21
CA ARG A 176 17.16 -6.02 10.93
C ARG A 176 16.26 -6.95 11.75
N GLY A 177 15.14 -7.38 11.18
CA GLY A 177 14.24 -8.37 11.78
C GLY A 177 14.93 -9.74 11.85
N ILE A 178 14.60 -10.54 12.87
CA ILE A 178 15.16 -11.89 13.05
C ILE A 178 14.86 -12.75 11.83
N GLU A 179 13.70 -12.57 11.22
CA GLU A 179 13.22 -13.25 10.02
C GLU A 179 14.10 -13.03 8.78
N PHE A 180 14.85 -11.94 8.72
CA PHE A 180 15.76 -11.63 7.60
C PHE A 180 17.22 -12.05 7.85
N ARG A 181 17.50 -12.76 8.95
CA ARG A 181 18.85 -13.26 9.23
C ARG A 181 19.36 -14.25 8.19
N GLY A 182 18.47 -14.93 7.50
CA GLY A 182 18.78 -15.89 6.43
C GLY A 182 18.91 -15.27 5.05
N HIS A 183 19.09 -13.96 4.93
CA HIS A 183 19.14 -13.24 3.65
C HIS A 183 20.19 -13.76 2.67
N LYS A 184 21.28 -14.40 3.15
CA LYS A 184 22.31 -15.01 2.29
C LYS A 184 21.73 -16.06 1.36
N GLU A 185 20.81 -16.91 1.85
CA GLU A 185 20.11 -17.90 1.02
C GLU A 185 19.31 -17.24 -0.11
N ILE A 186 18.68 -16.09 0.17
CA ILE A 186 17.94 -15.34 -0.85
C ILE A 186 18.91 -14.70 -1.85
N THR A 187 20.02 -14.11 -1.35
CA THR A 187 21.10 -13.57 -2.20
C THR A 187 21.61 -14.64 -3.16
N ASP A 188 21.92 -15.85 -2.67
CA ASP A 188 22.44 -16.93 -3.50
C ASP A 188 21.44 -17.45 -4.52
N LYS A 189 20.14 -17.50 -4.18
CA LYS A 189 19.09 -18.01 -5.07
C LYS A 189 18.57 -16.99 -6.09
N LEU A 190 18.60 -15.72 -5.77
CA LEU A 190 18.05 -14.66 -6.59
C LEU A 190 19.13 -13.72 -7.18
N GLU A 191 20.41 -13.96 -6.84
CA GLU A 191 21.56 -13.16 -7.27
C GLU A 191 21.39 -11.66 -6.98
N VAL A 192 20.89 -11.32 -5.76
CA VAL A 192 20.54 -9.97 -5.36
C VAL A 192 21.18 -9.57 -4.03
N GLU A 193 21.71 -8.36 -3.95
CA GLU A 193 22.32 -7.83 -2.73
C GLU A 193 21.29 -7.25 -1.75
N PHE A 194 21.47 -7.59 -0.46
CA PHE A 194 20.70 -7.03 0.65
C PHE A 194 21.40 -5.85 1.30
N TYR A 195 20.62 -4.82 1.64
CA TYR A 195 21.06 -3.63 2.37
C TYR A 195 20.21 -3.41 3.61
N PHE A 196 20.87 -3.00 4.70
CA PHE A 196 20.21 -2.83 5.99
C PHE A 196 20.46 -1.44 6.57
N PRO A 197 19.40 -0.71 6.98
CA PRO A 197 19.55 0.57 7.64
C PRO A 197 20.21 0.41 9.01
N PRO A 198 20.88 1.44 9.53
CA PRO A 198 21.33 1.48 10.89
C PRO A 198 20.17 1.26 11.88
N PRO A 199 20.45 0.71 13.07
CA PRO A 199 19.45 0.62 14.12
C PRO A 199 18.79 1.99 14.41
N ARG A 200 17.48 1.99 14.67
CA ARG A 200 16.69 3.18 15.03
C ARG A 200 16.51 4.24 13.93
N GLN A 201 16.72 3.90 12.66
CA GLN A 201 16.47 4.80 11.52
C GLN A 201 15.32 4.29 10.61
N PRO A 202 14.08 4.14 11.10
CA PRO A 202 12.97 3.60 10.32
C PRO A 202 12.56 4.49 9.12
N TRP A 203 12.87 5.79 9.17
CA TRP A 203 12.56 6.73 8.08
C TRP A 203 13.25 6.39 6.76
N GLN A 204 14.35 5.65 6.78
CA GLN A 204 15.05 5.20 5.56
C GLN A 204 14.25 4.19 4.74
N ARG A 205 13.15 3.63 5.31
CA ARG A 205 12.21 2.69 4.66
C ARG A 205 10.78 3.20 4.62
N GLY A 206 10.61 4.50 4.42
CA GLY A 206 9.29 5.16 4.44
C GLY A 206 8.33 4.66 3.36
N THR A 207 8.84 4.08 2.26
CA THR A 207 8.01 3.49 1.18
C THR A 207 7.21 2.31 1.71
N ASN A 208 7.89 1.41 2.42
CA ASN A 208 7.28 0.20 2.95
C ASN A 208 6.29 0.51 4.08
N GLU A 209 6.65 1.40 5.01
CA GLU A 209 5.75 1.84 6.07
C GLU A 209 4.42 2.36 5.52
N ASN A 210 4.48 3.19 4.47
CA ASN A 210 3.28 3.71 3.83
C ASN A 210 2.44 2.60 3.18
N THR A 211 3.07 1.69 2.44
CA THR A 211 2.40 0.60 1.72
C THR A 211 1.82 -0.42 2.68
N ASN A 212 2.54 -0.79 3.74
CA ASN A 212 2.02 -1.65 4.81
C ASN A 212 0.81 -1.00 5.50
N GLY A 213 0.81 0.34 5.65
CA GLY A 213 -0.35 1.08 6.15
C GLY A 213 -1.58 0.97 5.25
N LEU A 214 -1.40 0.86 3.92
CA LEU A 214 -2.49 0.63 2.97
C LEU A 214 -2.94 -0.83 2.99
N LEU A 215 -1.99 -1.77 3.02
CA LEU A 215 -2.30 -3.20 3.09
C LEU A 215 -3.10 -3.55 4.36
N ARG A 216 -2.92 -2.79 5.46
CA ARG A 216 -3.72 -2.89 6.68
C ARG A 216 -5.20 -2.50 6.53
N GLU A 217 -5.60 -1.91 5.42
CA GLU A 217 -7.01 -1.69 5.09
C GLU A 217 -7.71 -3.01 4.70
N PHE A 218 -6.94 -4.00 4.20
CA PHE A 218 -7.39 -5.35 3.85
C PHE A 218 -7.14 -6.34 4.98
N PHE A 219 -5.97 -6.26 5.59
CA PHE A 219 -5.49 -7.16 6.65
C PHE A 219 -5.28 -6.39 7.96
N PRO A 220 -6.35 -6.05 8.71
CA PRO A 220 -6.24 -5.27 9.94
C PRO A 220 -5.47 -6.01 11.03
N LYS A 221 -4.87 -5.25 11.95
CA LYS A 221 -4.26 -5.81 13.16
C LYS A 221 -5.32 -6.59 13.95
N GLY A 222 -4.98 -7.81 14.34
CA GLY A 222 -5.92 -8.68 15.05
C GLY A 222 -6.60 -9.75 14.17
N MET A 223 -6.48 -9.65 12.83
CA MET A 223 -6.93 -10.69 11.91
C MET A 223 -6.04 -11.94 12.04
N ASN A 224 -6.63 -13.13 11.94
CA ASN A 224 -5.90 -14.39 11.96
C ASN A 224 -5.31 -14.69 10.59
N PHE A 225 -4.00 -14.54 10.44
CA PHE A 225 -3.32 -14.75 9.14
C PHE A 225 -3.14 -16.22 8.78
N ASN A 226 -3.38 -17.16 9.72
CA ASN A 226 -3.37 -18.58 9.37
C ASN A 226 -4.51 -18.92 8.38
N GLU A 227 -5.62 -18.18 8.42
CA GLU A 227 -6.83 -18.42 7.63
C GLU A 227 -6.83 -17.68 6.29
N ILE A 228 -5.90 -16.74 6.08
CA ILE A 228 -5.80 -15.96 4.83
C ILE A 228 -5.23 -16.84 3.73
N THR A 229 -5.85 -16.78 2.55
CA THR A 229 -5.38 -17.47 1.34
C THR A 229 -4.39 -16.62 0.54
N ASP A 230 -3.62 -17.26 -0.33
CA ASP A 230 -2.74 -16.56 -1.28
C ASP A 230 -3.56 -15.68 -2.25
N ASP A 231 -4.76 -16.13 -2.65
CA ASP A 231 -5.65 -15.39 -3.56
C ASP A 231 -6.16 -14.09 -2.91
N GLU A 232 -6.51 -14.12 -1.63
CA GLU A 232 -6.91 -12.91 -0.89
C GLU A 232 -5.76 -11.91 -0.79
N ILE A 233 -4.53 -12.39 -0.60
CA ILE A 233 -3.34 -11.54 -0.60
C ILE A 233 -3.13 -10.93 -1.99
N GLN A 234 -3.23 -11.74 -3.05
CA GLN A 234 -3.04 -11.27 -4.43
C GLN A 234 -4.12 -10.25 -4.81
N ALA A 235 -5.37 -10.47 -4.47
CA ALA A 235 -6.46 -9.52 -4.72
C ALA A 235 -6.20 -8.16 -4.04
N ALA A 236 -5.70 -8.17 -2.80
CA ALA A 236 -5.34 -6.94 -2.10
C ALA A 236 -4.12 -6.24 -2.75
N VAL A 237 -3.12 -7.01 -3.20
CA VAL A 237 -1.95 -6.50 -3.92
C VAL A 237 -2.37 -5.84 -5.23
N ASP A 238 -3.24 -6.49 -6.02
CA ASP A 238 -3.72 -5.98 -7.30
C ASP A 238 -4.52 -4.68 -7.11
N SER A 239 -5.42 -4.65 -6.14
CA SER A 239 -6.15 -3.43 -5.77
C SER A 239 -5.20 -2.27 -5.41
N LEU A 240 -4.10 -2.54 -4.69
CA LEU A 240 -3.13 -1.52 -4.32
C LEU A 240 -2.23 -1.10 -5.49
N ASN A 241 -1.91 -2.00 -6.39
CA ASN A 241 -1.13 -1.72 -7.60
C ASN A 241 -1.93 -0.94 -8.64
N LEU A 242 -3.26 -1.07 -8.66
CA LEU A 242 -4.16 -0.29 -9.50
C LEU A 242 -4.62 1.03 -8.84
N ARG A 243 -4.20 1.31 -7.61
CA ARG A 243 -4.54 2.55 -6.91
C ARG A 243 -3.60 3.69 -7.30
N PRO A 244 -4.10 4.83 -7.84
CA PRO A 244 -3.28 5.98 -8.24
C PRO A 244 -2.42 6.52 -7.10
N ARG A 245 -1.19 6.93 -7.40
CA ARG A 245 -0.25 7.47 -6.41
C ARG A 245 0.13 8.91 -6.76
N LYS A 246 0.00 9.82 -5.80
CA LYS A 246 0.40 11.23 -5.96
C LYS A 246 1.86 11.38 -6.38
N CYS A 247 2.77 10.58 -5.77
CA CYS A 247 4.19 10.59 -6.09
C CYS A 247 4.53 10.07 -7.50
N LEU A 248 3.56 9.45 -8.20
CA LEU A 248 3.66 9.00 -9.58
C LEU A 248 2.81 9.87 -10.54
N GLY A 249 2.47 11.10 -10.13
CA GLY A 249 1.59 11.97 -10.92
C GLY A 249 0.18 11.41 -11.11
N TYR A 250 -0.30 10.63 -10.14
CA TYR A 250 -1.58 9.91 -10.15
C TYR A 250 -1.68 8.77 -11.18
N ARG A 251 -0.56 8.36 -11.76
CA ARG A 251 -0.45 7.04 -12.39
C ARG A 251 -0.48 5.97 -11.30
N THR A 252 -0.85 4.76 -11.68
CA THR A 252 -0.83 3.60 -10.78
C THR A 252 0.58 2.98 -10.73
N PRO A 253 0.93 2.27 -9.64
CA PRO A 253 2.12 1.42 -9.60
C PRO A 253 2.21 0.45 -10.77
N TYR A 254 1.07 -0.14 -11.17
CA TYR A 254 0.99 -1.07 -12.29
C TYR A 254 1.39 -0.41 -13.61
N GLU A 255 0.85 0.79 -13.90
CA GLU A 255 1.17 1.53 -15.12
C GLU A 255 2.66 1.87 -15.22
N VAL A 256 3.27 2.28 -14.08
CA VAL A 256 4.69 2.65 -14.06
C VAL A 256 5.59 1.43 -14.12
N PHE A 257 5.18 0.30 -13.51
CA PHE A 257 5.98 -0.92 -13.51
C PHE A 257 6.01 -1.59 -14.88
N TYR A 258 4.87 -1.65 -15.58
CA TYR A 258 4.76 -2.31 -16.88
C TYR A 258 4.87 -1.35 -18.09
N ASP A 259 5.06 -0.05 -17.86
CA ASP A 259 5.11 1.00 -18.88
C ASP A 259 3.87 1.02 -19.79
N VAL A 260 2.70 0.88 -19.18
CA VAL A 260 1.39 0.89 -19.84
C VAL A 260 0.56 2.09 -19.43
N VAL A 261 -0.48 2.39 -20.16
CA VAL A 261 -1.50 3.39 -19.82
C VAL A 261 -2.83 2.68 -19.63
N LEU A 262 -3.48 2.93 -18.51
CA LEU A 262 -4.80 2.40 -18.19
C LEU A 262 -5.85 3.52 -18.22
N HIS A 263 -7.06 3.16 -18.59
CA HIS A 263 -8.25 4.00 -18.48
C HIS A 263 -9.13 3.43 -17.36
N LEU A 264 -9.08 4.06 -16.19
CA LEU A 264 -9.69 3.56 -14.96
C LEU A 264 -10.90 4.37 -14.52
N VAL A 265 -11.11 5.55 -15.11
CA VAL A 265 -12.19 6.49 -14.76
C VAL A 265 -12.96 6.97 -15.98
#